data_e0c5fdae9c90619547de93ed96008b2e
#
_entry.id   e0c5fdae9c90619547de93ed96008b2e
#
_cell.length_a   1.000
_cell.length_b   1.000
_cell.length_c   1.000
_cell.angle_alpha   90.00
_cell.angle_beta   90.00
_cell.angle_gamma   90.00
#
_symmetry.space_group_name_H-M   'P 1'
#
loop_
_entity.id
_entity.type
_entity.pdbx_description
1 polymer ?
#
loop_
_entity_poly.entity_id
_entity_poly.type
_entity_poly.pdbx_seq_one_letter_code
_entity_poly.pdbx_strand_id
1 'polypeptide(L)'
;PRDTMITVVNLKRCLGMPENGENKGLFIITNFNKLNIAFHVDAVIGIHRVSWESIIKPDSTINTENNSASTGVIKMDDKLIIILDFEKIVSDISPETGLKVSDVDNMVSRERCDSPILIAEDSPLLSRLITDCLKKAGYTNLIVTMNGQEAWDKLTEFEKAGNVRDKVHCIITDIEMPMMDGHRLTKLVKTNDNMKKIPLIIFSSLVNEEMRIKGKQLGADAQLTKPEIGNLVEAIDNLIDKSID
;
A
#
# COMPACT_ATOMS: atom_id res chain seq x y z
N PRO A 1 13.80 22.62 -2.10
CA PRO A 1 14.12 22.66 -3.53
C PRO A 1 13.82 24.07 -4.05
N ARG A 2 14.84 24.75 -4.60
CA ARG A 2 14.64 26.06 -5.24
C ARG A 2 14.12 25.74 -6.64
N ASP A 3 13.09 26.48 -7.09
CA ASP A 3 12.52 26.44 -8.44
C ASP A 3 11.63 25.20 -8.82
N THR A 4 11.04 24.50 -7.86
CA THR A 4 10.06 23.45 -8.14
C THR A 4 8.68 23.90 -7.70
N MET A 5 7.67 23.85 -8.56
CA MET A 5 6.27 24.07 -8.18
C MET A 5 5.82 22.89 -7.30
N ILE A 6 5.21 23.22 -6.17
CA ILE A 6 4.67 22.23 -5.22
C ILE A 6 3.17 22.45 -5.15
N THR A 7 2.40 21.39 -5.32
CA THR A 7 0.94 21.43 -5.11
C THR A 7 0.64 21.62 -3.62
N VAL A 8 -0.18 22.62 -3.31
CA VAL A 8 -0.60 22.90 -1.94
C VAL A 8 -2.01 22.37 -1.72
N VAL A 9 -2.17 21.55 -0.69
CA VAL A 9 -3.46 20.97 -0.28
C VAL A 9 -3.89 21.55 1.05
N ASN A 10 -5.06 22.17 1.09
CA ASN A 10 -5.66 22.65 2.36
C ASN A 10 -6.34 21.47 3.05
N LEU A 11 -5.71 20.97 4.12
CA LEU A 11 -6.17 19.75 4.82
C LEU A 11 -7.54 19.96 5.49
N LYS A 12 -7.80 21.13 6.05
CA LYS A 12 -9.14 21.46 6.61
C LYS A 12 -10.24 21.34 5.58
N ARG A 13 -10.01 21.88 4.38
CA ARG A 13 -10.99 21.83 3.29
C ARG A 13 -11.27 20.39 2.86
N CYS A 14 -10.22 19.58 2.77
CA CYS A 14 -10.37 18.17 2.43
C CYS A 14 -11.16 17.37 3.48
N LEU A 15 -11.06 17.77 4.75
CA LEU A 15 -11.78 17.15 5.87
C LEU A 15 -13.17 17.77 6.11
N GLY A 16 -13.64 18.72 5.25
CA GLY A 16 -14.92 19.39 5.43
C GLY A 16 -15.00 20.29 6.68
N MET A 17 -13.85 20.69 7.22
CA MET A 17 -13.79 21.55 8.40
C MET A 17 -13.95 23.03 8.03
N PRO A 18 -14.60 23.86 8.87
CA PRO A 18 -14.75 25.28 8.60
C PRO A 18 -13.40 26.01 8.56
N GLU A 19 -13.21 26.85 7.55
CA GLU A 19 -12.05 27.72 7.44
C GLU A 19 -12.22 28.92 8.37
N ASN A 20 -11.39 29.02 9.39
CA ASN A 20 -11.30 30.24 10.21
C ASN A 20 -10.40 31.21 9.45
N GLY A 21 -10.90 32.41 9.13
CA GLY A 21 -10.37 33.39 8.17
C GLY A 21 -8.95 33.97 8.39
N GLU A 22 -8.11 33.37 9.22
CA GLU A 22 -6.69 33.71 9.31
C GLU A 22 -5.86 32.59 8.63
N ASN A 23 -5.29 32.92 7.48
CA ASN A 23 -4.35 32.06 6.73
C ASN A 23 -2.97 31.91 7.42
N LYS A 24 -2.93 31.82 8.73
CA LYS A 24 -1.72 31.52 9.50
C LYS A 24 -1.67 30.03 9.73
N GLY A 25 -0.77 29.35 9.04
CA GLY A 25 -0.57 27.91 9.18
C GLY A 25 0.85 27.52 8.77
N LEU A 26 1.11 26.23 8.87
CA LEU A 26 2.37 25.62 8.48
C LEU A 26 2.14 24.72 7.26
N PHE A 27 3.21 24.46 6.53
CA PHE A 27 3.19 23.52 5.41
C PHE A 27 4.00 22.29 5.77
N ILE A 28 3.37 21.12 5.71
CA ILE A 28 4.07 19.82 5.79
C ILE A 28 4.33 19.37 4.36
N ILE A 29 5.60 19.36 3.95
CA ILE A 29 6.00 18.92 2.62
C ILE A 29 6.24 17.43 2.68
N THR A 30 5.52 16.69 1.84
CA THR A 30 5.62 15.25 1.70
C THR A 30 5.98 14.87 0.27
N ASN A 31 6.58 13.71 0.10
CA ASN A 31 6.83 13.14 -1.22
C ASN A 31 5.95 11.88 -1.37
N PHE A 32 4.90 11.99 -2.16
CA PHE A 32 4.01 10.89 -2.52
C PHE A 32 4.22 10.52 -3.98
N ASN A 33 4.56 9.29 -4.25
CA ASN A 33 4.68 8.78 -5.62
C ASN A 33 5.55 9.68 -6.53
N LYS A 34 6.70 10.15 -6.01
CA LYS A 34 7.59 11.11 -6.68
C LYS A 34 7.01 12.52 -6.85
N LEU A 35 5.81 12.80 -6.31
CA LEU A 35 5.19 14.11 -6.29
C LEU A 35 5.45 14.80 -4.94
N ASN A 36 5.93 16.03 -4.99
CA ASN A 36 6.05 16.86 -3.80
C ASN A 36 4.71 17.56 -3.56
N ILE A 37 4.10 17.27 -2.41
CA ILE A 37 2.82 17.85 -1.99
C ILE A 37 3.02 18.55 -0.65
N ALA A 38 2.53 19.77 -0.53
CA ALA A 38 2.54 20.55 0.70
C ALA A 38 1.14 20.57 1.30
N PHE A 39 0.96 19.98 2.48
CA PHE A 39 -0.29 20.05 3.23
C PHE A 39 -0.29 21.27 4.14
N HIS A 40 -1.26 22.16 3.92
CA HIS A 40 -1.48 23.30 4.80
C HIS A 40 -2.23 22.85 6.06
N VAL A 41 -1.61 23.06 7.22
CA VAL A 41 -2.11 22.69 8.55
C VAL A 41 -2.05 23.89 9.49
N ASP A 42 -2.90 23.94 10.52
CA ASP A 42 -2.90 25.06 11.49
C ASP A 42 -1.65 25.08 12.35
N ALA A 43 -1.23 23.91 12.84
CA ALA A 43 -0.08 23.76 13.71
C ALA A 43 0.51 22.34 13.65
N VAL A 44 1.77 22.22 14.01
CA VAL A 44 2.43 20.95 14.29
C VAL A 44 2.72 20.90 15.79
N ILE A 45 2.08 19.98 16.50
CA ILE A 45 2.19 19.87 17.96
C ILE A 45 3.41 19.06 18.34
N GLY A 46 3.74 18.01 17.59
CA GLY A 46 4.88 17.16 17.86
C GLY A 46 4.91 15.88 17.04
N ILE A 47 5.89 15.04 17.30
CA ILE A 47 6.03 13.71 16.72
C ILE A 47 5.85 12.68 17.83
N HIS A 48 4.92 11.78 17.66
CA HIS A 48 4.62 10.73 18.63
C HIS A 48 4.90 9.35 18.00
N ARG A 49 5.54 8.48 18.76
CA ARG A 49 5.69 7.08 18.36
C ARG A 49 4.51 6.29 18.90
N VAL A 50 3.85 5.58 18.05
CA VAL A 50 2.63 4.82 18.36
C VAL A 50 2.82 3.37 17.95
N SER A 51 2.35 2.43 18.76
CA SER A 51 2.27 1.02 18.37
C SER A 51 1.02 0.78 17.53
N TRP A 52 1.12 -0.07 16.53
CA TRP A 52 -0.03 -0.51 15.72
C TRP A 52 -1.16 -1.12 16.56
N GLU A 53 -0.83 -1.74 17.68
CA GLU A 53 -1.78 -2.33 18.63
C GLU A 53 -2.67 -1.28 19.32
N SER A 54 -2.22 -0.03 19.39
CA SER A 54 -2.98 1.09 19.96
C SER A 54 -3.89 1.80 18.98
N ILE A 55 -3.83 1.43 17.69
CA ILE A 55 -4.68 2.00 16.64
C ILE A 55 -5.99 1.25 16.59
N ILE A 56 -7.07 1.95 16.89
CA ILE A 56 -8.44 1.44 16.82
C ILE A 56 -8.97 1.73 15.43
N LYS A 57 -9.40 0.69 14.69
CA LYS A 57 -10.10 0.89 13.42
C LYS A 57 -11.47 1.52 13.71
N PRO A 58 -11.86 2.57 12.95
CA PRO A 58 -13.19 3.15 13.11
C PRO A 58 -14.23 2.09 12.74
N ASP A 59 -15.21 1.87 13.63
CA ASP A 59 -16.38 1.07 13.28
C ASP A 59 -17.12 1.72 12.12
N SER A 60 -17.72 0.89 11.26
CA SER A 60 -18.49 1.34 10.08
C SER A 60 -19.65 2.30 10.42
N THR A 61 -20.03 2.39 11.68
CA THR A 61 -21.02 3.33 12.22
C THR A 61 -20.52 4.76 12.37
N ILE A 62 -19.20 5.00 12.35
CA ILE A 62 -18.57 6.35 12.43
C ILE A 62 -18.26 6.90 11.03
N ASN A 63 -18.38 6.08 10.00
CA ASN A 63 -18.24 6.49 8.60
C ASN A 63 -19.49 7.27 8.14
N THR A 64 -19.65 8.49 8.64
CA THR A 64 -20.45 9.49 7.92
C THR A 64 -19.74 9.85 6.62
N GLU A 65 -20.46 10.14 5.57
CA GLU A 65 -19.97 10.41 4.20
C GLU A 65 -18.76 11.37 4.10
N ASN A 66 -18.49 12.15 5.14
CA ASN A 66 -17.40 13.12 5.24
C ASN A 66 -16.11 12.58 5.92
N ASN A 67 -16.09 11.35 6.46
CA ASN A 67 -14.96 10.79 7.23
C ASN A 67 -14.22 9.66 6.51
N SER A 68 -14.33 9.61 5.20
CA SER A 68 -13.70 8.56 4.38
C SER A 68 -12.16 8.62 4.34
N ALA A 69 -11.55 9.69 4.87
CA ALA A 69 -10.10 9.90 4.83
C ALA A 69 -9.37 9.51 6.13
N SER A 70 -9.96 8.66 6.98
CA SER A 70 -9.30 8.19 8.21
C SER A 70 -8.98 6.69 8.15
N THR A 71 -7.75 6.32 8.50
CA THR A 71 -7.31 4.92 8.61
C THR A 71 -7.47 4.36 10.02
N GLY A 72 -7.52 5.21 11.04
CA GLY A 72 -7.61 4.77 12.43
C GLY A 72 -7.79 5.91 13.43
N VAL A 73 -8.01 5.52 14.67
CA VAL A 73 -8.10 6.44 15.82
C VAL A 73 -7.18 5.96 16.92
N ILE A 74 -6.45 6.87 17.53
CA ILE A 74 -5.60 6.61 18.71
C ILE A 74 -6.14 7.40 19.88
N LYS A 75 -6.20 6.77 21.04
CA LYS A 75 -6.44 7.48 22.30
C LYS A 75 -5.10 7.86 22.93
N MET A 76 -4.85 9.16 23.03
CA MET A 76 -3.67 9.70 23.74
C MET A 76 -4.15 10.65 24.81
N ASP A 77 -3.81 10.33 26.06
CA ASP A 77 -4.34 11.00 27.24
C ASP A 77 -5.88 11.04 27.19
N ASP A 78 -6.49 12.21 27.28
CA ASP A 78 -7.96 12.36 27.18
C ASP A 78 -8.42 12.81 25.77
N LYS A 79 -7.57 12.66 24.75
CA LYS A 79 -7.85 13.05 23.38
C LYS A 79 -7.92 11.86 22.46
N LEU A 80 -8.85 11.92 21.50
CA LEU A 80 -8.90 11.02 20.35
C LEU A 80 -8.17 11.70 19.18
N ILE A 81 -7.16 11.02 18.67
CA ILE A 81 -6.36 11.48 17.51
C ILE A 81 -6.74 10.62 16.32
N ILE A 82 -7.20 11.26 15.27
CA ILE A 82 -7.56 10.59 14.02
C ILE A 82 -6.31 10.47 13.16
N ILE A 83 -6.03 9.27 12.69
CA ILE A 83 -4.98 9.00 11.70
C ILE A 83 -5.60 9.20 10.32
N LEU A 84 -5.01 10.07 9.52
CA LEU A 84 -5.49 10.38 8.18
C LEU A 84 -4.85 9.49 7.13
N ASP A 85 -5.66 9.07 6.15
CA ASP A 85 -5.22 8.43 4.93
C ASP A 85 -4.81 9.50 3.90
N PHE A 86 -3.54 9.82 3.88
CA PHE A 86 -3.00 10.82 2.95
C PHE A 86 -3.02 10.33 1.49
N GLU A 87 -2.88 9.03 1.25
CA GLU A 87 -2.98 8.46 -0.10
C GLU A 87 -4.37 8.69 -0.67
N LYS A 88 -5.39 8.41 0.14
CA LYS A 88 -6.77 8.66 -0.25
C LYS A 88 -7.05 10.14 -0.47
N ILE A 89 -6.60 11.03 0.43
CA ILE A 89 -6.76 12.49 0.27
C ILE A 89 -6.13 12.95 -1.04
N VAL A 90 -4.93 12.48 -1.37
CA VAL A 90 -4.24 12.84 -2.62
C VAL A 90 -4.97 12.28 -3.84
N SER A 91 -5.43 11.03 -3.77
CA SER A 91 -6.20 10.40 -4.84
C SER A 91 -7.54 11.09 -5.11
N ASP A 92 -8.24 11.54 -4.05
CA ASP A 92 -9.51 12.26 -4.18
C ASP A 92 -9.35 13.64 -4.83
N ILE A 93 -8.20 14.30 -4.59
CA ILE A 93 -7.90 15.64 -5.15
C ILE A 93 -7.38 15.53 -6.58
N SER A 94 -6.56 14.56 -6.85
CA SER A 94 -5.92 14.35 -8.14
C SER A 94 -5.97 12.87 -8.53
N PRO A 95 -7.10 12.42 -9.09
CA PRO A 95 -7.26 11.02 -9.51
C PRO A 95 -6.19 10.57 -10.51
N GLU A 96 -5.52 11.51 -11.17
CA GLU A 96 -4.42 11.23 -12.11
C GLU A 96 -3.12 10.82 -11.40
N THR A 97 -2.98 11.07 -10.10
CA THR A 97 -1.78 10.74 -9.32
C THR A 97 -1.88 9.40 -8.60
N GLY A 98 -3.10 8.86 -8.49
CA GLY A 98 -3.37 7.51 -8.02
C GLY A 98 -3.13 6.46 -9.11
N LEU A 99 -3.36 5.21 -8.78
CA LEU A 99 -3.44 4.13 -9.76
C LEU A 99 -4.45 4.49 -10.84
N LYS A 100 -3.98 4.70 -12.08
CA LYS A 100 -4.87 5.06 -13.19
C LYS A 100 -5.67 3.82 -13.57
N VAL A 101 -6.97 3.87 -13.34
CA VAL A 101 -7.92 2.88 -13.89
C VAL A 101 -7.77 2.81 -15.42
N SER A 102 -7.41 3.95 -16.08
CA SER A 102 -7.12 4.01 -17.51
C SER A 102 -5.94 3.12 -17.95
N ASP A 103 -4.93 2.92 -17.11
CA ASP A 103 -3.80 2.04 -17.46
C ASP A 103 -4.23 0.58 -17.45
N VAL A 104 -5.23 0.26 -16.62
CA VAL A 104 -5.90 -1.04 -16.61
C VAL A 104 -6.81 -1.23 -17.84
N ASP A 105 -7.48 -0.17 -18.29
CA ASP A 105 -8.37 -0.23 -19.46
C ASP A 105 -7.63 -0.41 -20.78
N ASN A 106 -6.39 0.04 -20.86
CA ASN A 106 -5.51 -0.10 -22.02
C ASN A 106 -4.80 -1.48 -22.08
N MET A 107 -4.93 -2.32 -21.05
CA MET A 107 -4.35 -3.66 -21.08
C MET A 107 -5.11 -4.57 -22.05
N VAL A 108 -4.37 -5.16 -22.97
CA VAL A 108 -4.92 -6.19 -23.86
C VAL A 108 -5.35 -7.38 -23.00
N SER A 109 -6.57 -7.85 -23.19
CA SER A 109 -7.07 -9.07 -22.55
C SER A 109 -6.13 -10.24 -22.90
N ARG A 110 -5.53 -10.85 -21.88
CA ARG A 110 -4.62 -11.99 -22.03
C ARG A 110 -5.34 -13.30 -21.80
N GLU A 111 -4.72 -14.40 -22.23
CA GLU A 111 -5.19 -15.72 -21.88
C GLU A 111 -5.21 -15.90 -20.35
N ARG A 112 -6.15 -16.72 -19.90
CA ARG A 112 -6.35 -16.97 -18.47
C ARG A 112 -5.13 -17.68 -17.87
N CYS A 113 -4.59 -17.12 -16.77
CA CYS A 113 -3.52 -17.67 -15.98
C CYS A 113 -4.05 -18.05 -14.59
N ASP A 114 -3.99 -19.32 -14.24
CA ASP A 114 -4.47 -19.83 -12.94
C ASP A 114 -3.37 -19.82 -11.87
N SER A 115 -2.20 -19.22 -12.13
CA SER A 115 -1.11 -19.09 -11.16
C SER A 115 -1.58 -18.34 -9.91
N PRO A 116 -1.48 -18.95 -8.71
CA PRO A 116 -1.96 -18.33 -7.48
C PRO A 116 -1.04 -17.18 -7.07
N ILE A 117 -1.62 -16.00 -6.82
CA ILE A 117 -0.91 -14.81 -6.36
C ILE A 117 -1.46 -14.40 -5.01
N LEU A 118 -0.58 -14.22 -4.01
CA LEU A 118 -0.93 -13.70 -2.70
C LEU A 118 -0.65 -12.21 -2.67
N ILE A 119 -1.64 -11.43 -2.23
CA ILE A 119 -1.59 -9.96 -2.13
C ILE A 119 -1.77 -9.58 -0.67
N ALA A 120 -0.84 -8.81 -0.12
CA ALA A 120 -0.92 -8.20 1.19
C ALA A 120 -1.01 -6.68 1.04
N GLU A 121 -2.20 -6.12 1.28
CA GLU A 121 -2.52 -4.70 1.10
C GLU A 121 -3.60 -4.31 2.09
N ASP A 122 -3.36 -3.30 2.94
CA ASP A 122 -4.29 -2.89 4.00
C ASP A 122 -5.36 -1.89 3.54
N SER A 123 -5.12 -1.19 2.42
CA SER A 123 -6.11 -0.31 1.80
C SER A 123 -7.12 -1.10 0.97
N PRO A 124 -8.41 -1.13 1.34
CA PRO A 124 -9.43 -1.85 0.57
C PRO A 124 -9.57 -1.32 -0.87
N LEU A 125 -9.36 -0.01 -1.08
CA LEU A 125 -9.41 0.60 -2.40
C LEU A 125 -8.26 0.12 -3.28
N LEU A 126 -7.02 0.17 -2.77
CA LEU A 126 -5.83 -0.25 -3.52
C LEU A 126 -5.83 -1.75 -3.76
N SER A 127 -6.21 -2.55 -2.76
CA SER A 127 -6.37 -3.99 -2.88
C SER A 127 -7.36 -4.35 -4.01
N ARG A 128 -8.47 -3.63 -4.11
CA ARG A 128 -9.44 -3.81 -5.19
C ARG A 128 -8.85 -3.42 -6.54
N LEU A 129 -8.17 -2.28 -6.65
CA LEU A 129 -7.55 -1.82 -7.91
C LEU A 129 -6.48 -2.80 -8.40
N ILE A 130 -5.61 -3.29 -7.51
CA ILE A 130 -4.61 -4.32 -7.83
C ILE A 130 -5.31 -5.58 -8.32
N THR A 131 -6.33 -6.04 -7.60
CA THR A 131 -7.10 -7.23 -7.95
C THR A 131 -7.79 -7.11 -9.30
N ASP A 132 -8.43 -5.98 -9.59
CA ASP A 132 -9.12 -5.73 -10.85
C ASP A 132 -8.12 -5.66 -12.04
N CYS A 133 -6.95 -5.05 -11.80
CA CYS A 133 -5.86 -5.03 -12.76
C CYS A 133 -5.35 -6.43 -13.09
N LEU A 134 -5.05 -7.22 -12.07
CA LEU A 134 -4.55 -8.59 -12.25
C LEU A 134 -5.58 -9.49 -12.94
N LYS A 135 -6.87 -9.34 -12.62
CA LYS A 135 -7.96 -10.06 -13.31
C LYS A 135 -8.04 -9.70 -14.79
N LYS A 136 -7.93 -8.41 -15.14
CA LYS A 136 -7.88 -7.96 -16.54
C LYS A 136 -6.64 -8.50 -17.26
N ALA A 137 -5.51 -8.65 -16.55
CA ALA A 137 -4.30 -9.27 -17.05
C ALA A 137 -4.39 -10.82 -17.15
N GLY A 138 -5.53 -11.41 -16.81
CA GLY A 138 -5.78 -12.86 -16.94
C GLY A 138 -5.53 -13.67 -15.65
N TYR A 139 -5.00 -13.07 -14.58
CA TYR A 139 -4.79 -13.77 -13.31
C TYR A 139 -6.11 -13.93 -12.56
N THR A 140 -6.53 -15.18 -12.34
CA THR A 140 -7.84 -15.47 -11.74
C THR A 140 -7.77 -16.01 -10.32
N ASN A 141 -6.61 -16.54 -9.91
CA ASN A 141 -6.42 -17.14 -8.59
C ASN A 141 -5.68 -16.16 -7.67
N LEU A 142 -6.43 -15.25 -7.03
CA LEU A 142 -5.89 -14.19 -6.18
C LEU A 142 -6.29 -14.41 -4.73
N ILE A 143 -5.29 -14.44 -3.85
CA ILE A 143 -5.44 -14.58 -2.39
C ILE A 143 -5.15 -13.21 -1.79
N VAL A 144 -6.17 -12.55 -1.24
CA VAL A 144 -6.05 -11.20 -0.68
C VAL A 144 -6.02 -11.25 0.83
N THR A 145 -5.08 -10.53 1.43
CA THR A 145 -4.91 -10.37 2.88
C THR A 145 -4.76 -8.89 3.21
N MET A 146 -5.22 -8.50 4.40
CA MET A 146 -5.30 -7.10 4.81
C MET A 146 -4.06 -6.59 5.55
N ASN A 147 -3.07 -7.46 5.76
CA ASN A 147 -1.80 -7.10 6.41
C ASN A 147 -0.79 -8.24 6.26
N GLY A 148 0.48 -7.96 6.60
CA GLY A 148 1.54 -8.96 6.51
C GLY A 148 1.38 -10.14 7.47
N GLN A 149 0.68 -9.98 8.61
CA GLN A 149 0.45 -11.08 9.54
C GLN A 149 -0.53 -12.10 8.95
N GLU A 150 -1.65 -11.64 8.40
CA GLU A 150 -2.60 -12.54 7.71
C GLU A 150 -1.94 -13.27 6.53
N ALA A 151 -1.09 -12.55 5.77
CA ALA A 151 -0.32 -13.15 4.68
C ALA A 151 0.62 -14.25 5.20
N TRP A 152 1.34 -13.98 6.27
CA TRP A 152 2.25 -14.95 6.90
C TRP A 152 1.50 -16.16 7.46
N ASP A 153 0.37 -15.94 8.11
CA ASP A 153 -0.46 -17.02 8.67
C ASP A 153 -0.98 -17.94 7.55
N LYS A 154 -1.37 -17.35 6.41
CA LYS A 154 -1.83 -18.11 5.24
C LYS A 154 -0.69 -18.91 4.60
N LEU A 155 0.48 -18.30 4.46
CA LEU A 155 1.67 -18.99 3.94
C LEU A 155 2.09 -20.18 4.84
N THR A 156 2.05 -19.98 6.16
CA THR A 156 2.38 -21.06 7.12
C THR A 156 1.33 -22.18 7.17
N GLU A 157 0.06 -21.85 6.92
CA GLU A 157 -1.01 -22.83 6.73
C GLU A 157 -0.68 -23.75 5.52
N PHE A 158 -0.34 -23.15 4.37
CA PHE A 158 0.04 -23.89 3.16
C PHE A 158 1.35 -24.67 3.33
N GLU A 159 2.32 -24.12 4.05
CA GLU A 159 3.56 -24.82 4.37
C GLU A 159 3.32 -26.09 5.20
N LYS A 160 2.51 -25.98 6.25
CA LYS A 160 2.12 -27.13 7.08
C LYS A 160 1.39 -28.21 6.29
N ALA A 161 0.63 -27.81 5.28
CA ALA A 161 -0.03 -28.74 4.36
C ALA A 161 0.95 -29.34 3.31
N GLY A 162 2.22 -28.89 3.28
CA GLY A 162 3.25 -29.38 2.36
C GLY A 162 3.11 -28.90 0.92
N ASN A 163 2.30 -27.86 0.66
CA ASN A 163 1.97 -27.41 -0.70
C ASN A 163 2.08 -25.91 -0.93
N VAL A 164 2.89 -25.19 -0.13
CA VAL A 164 2.97 -23.72 -0.20
C VAL A 164 3.34 -23.21 -1.60
N ARG A 165 4.24 -23.91 -2.30
CA ARG A 165 4.68 -23.52 -3.65
C ARG A 165 3.65 -23.83 -4.74
N ASP A 166 2.75 -24.76 -4.51
CA ASP A 166 1.62 -25.04 -5.41
C ASP A 166 0.47 -24.04 -5.20
N LYS A 167 0.40 -23.47 -3.99
CA LYS A 167 -0.67 -22.54 -3.58
C LYS A 167 -0.29 -21.07 -3.69
N VAL A 168 1.00 -20.74 -3.88
CA VAL A 168 1.46 -19.35 -4.05
C VAL A 168 2.65 -19.34 -4.99
N HIS A 169 2.46 -18.79 -6.19
CA HIS A 169 3.48 -18.64 -7.21
C HIS A 169 4.13 -17.25 -7.17
N CYS A 170 3.48 -16.24 -6.61
CA CYS A 170 4.03 -14.91 -6.42
C CYS A 170 3.38 -14.23 -5.22
N ILE A 171 4.15 -13.40 -4.52
CA ILE A 171 3.68 -12.59 -3.41
C ILE A 171 3.83 -11.12 -3.79
N ILE A 172 2.77 -10.33 -3.60
CA ILE A 172 2.78 -8.87 -3.72
C ILE A 172 2.51 -8.32 -2.34
N THR A 173 3.35 -7.42 -1.86
CA THR A 173 3.16 -6.81 -0.52
C THR A 173 3.37 -5.31 -0.54
N ASP A 174 2.48 -4.57 0.13
CA ASP A 174 2.81 -3.21 0.53
C ASP A 174 3.87 -3.23 1.63
N ILE A 175 4.51 -2.08 1.89
CA ILE A 175 5.44 -1.88 3.01
C ILE A 175 4.67 -1.50 4.26
N GLU A 176 3.82 -0.49 4.20
CA GLU A 176 3.13 0.08 5.35
C GLU A 176 1.79 -0.61 5.61
N MET A 177 1.81 -1.60 6.48
CA MET A 177 0.61 -2.33 6.90
C MET A 177 0.58 -2.48 8.42
N PRO A 178 -0.62 -2.53 9.03
CA PRO A 178 -0.78 -2.83 10.44
C PRO A 178 -0.32 -4.26 10.77
N MET A 179 -0.07 -4.55 12.03
CA MET A 179 0.32 -5.85 12.58
C MET A 179 1.70 -6.31 12.13
N MET A 180 1.94 -6.44 10.83
CA MET A 180 3.23 -6.82 10.23
C MET A 180 3.44 -6.04 8.93
N ASP A 181 4.56 -5.31 8.87
CA ASP A 181 4.98 -4.58 7.68
C ASP A 181 5.52 -5.50 6.58
N GLY A 182 5.54 -4.99 5.33
CA GLY A 182 5.99 -5.78 4.18
C GLY A 182 7.47 -6.14 4.19
N HIS A 183 8.33 -5.36 4.83
CA HIS A 183 9.73 -5.72 4.99
C HIS A 183 9.92 -6.92 5.93
N ARG A 184 9.15 -6.98 7.02
CA ARG A 184 9.15 -8.11 7.93
C ARG A 184 8.61 -9.36 7.25
N LEU A 185 7.51 -9.23 6.51
CA LEU A 185 6.98 -10.34 5.70
C LEU A 185 8.02 -10.84 4.69
N THR A 186 8.66 -9.93 3.93
CA THR A 186 9.73 -10.25 2.98
C THR A 186 10.85 -11.04 3.65
N LYS A 187 11.33 -10.57 4.81
CA LYS A 187 12.38 -11.27 5.57
C LYS A 187 11.97 -12.69 5.95
N LEU A 188 10.77 -12.86 6.49
CA LEU A 188 10.27 -14.18 6.91
C LEU A 188 10.18 -15.15 5.73
N VAL A 189 9.60 -14.71 4.61
CA VAL A 189 9.48 -15.49 3.38
C VAL A 189 10.86 -15.87 2.84
N LYS A 190 11.77 -14.91 2.70
CA LYS A 190 13.09 -15.13 2.07
C LYS A 190 14.09 -15.86 2.96
N THR A 191 13.84 -15.98 4.27
CA THR A 191 14.63 -16.79 5.17
C THR A 191 14.07 -18.19 5.41
N ASN A 192 12.83 -18.48 4.99
CA ASN A 192 12.21 -19.79 5.11
C ASN A 192 12.61 -20.69 3.93
N ASP A 193 13.15 -21.89 4.20
CA ASP A 193 13.67 -22.80 3.18
C ASP A 193 12.65 -23.28 2.16
N ASN A 194 11.38 -23.39 2.55
CA ASN A 194 10.30 -23.84 1.68
C ASN A 194 9.70 -22.71 0.83
N MET A 195 9.82 -21.45 1.31
CA MET A 195 9.19 -20.27 0.70
C MET A 195 10.17 -19.34 -0.03
N LYS A 196 11.47 -19.37 0.30
CA LYS A 196 12.48 -18.41 -0.21
C LYS A 196 12.55 -18.31 -1.73
N LYS A 197 12.14 -19.36 -2.44
CA LYS A 197 12.09 -19.39 -3.90
C LYS A 197 10.81 -18.80 -4.49
N ILE A 198 9.79 -18.52 -3.67
CA ILE A 198 8.57 -17.85 -4.15
C ILE A 198 8.94 -16.41 -4.50
N PRO A 199 8.70 -15.96 -5.73
CA PRO A 199 8.89 -14.56 -6.11
C PRO A 199 8.11 -13.61 -5.20
N LEU A 200 8.75 -12.55 -4.76
CA LEU A 200 8.14 -11.54 -3.90
C LEU A 200 8.41 -10.13 -4.43
N ILE A 201 7.34 -9.40 -4.68
CA ILE A 201 7.33 -8.03 -5.17
C ILE A 201 6.88 -7.10 -4.06
N ILE A 202 7.67 -6.09 -3.74
CA ILE A 202 7.26 -4.96 -2.91
C ILE A 202 6.59 -3.94 -3.83
N PHE A 203 5.33 -3.61 -3.57
CA PHE A 203 4.53 -2.67 -4.33
C PHE A 203 3.97 -1.61 -3.39
N SER A 204 4.63 -0.45 -3.29
CA SER A 204 4.33 0.55 -2.27
C SER A 204 4.43 1.98 -2.79
N SER A 205 3.66 2.90 -2.19
CA SER A 205 3.76 4.34 -2.41
C SER A 205 5.04 4.94 -1.83
N LEU A 206 5.61 4.30 -0.82
CA LEU A 206 6.82 4.75 -0.11
C LEU A 206 8.07 4.02 -0.60
N VAL A 207 8.52 4.34 -1.79
CA VAL A 207 9.79 3.81 -2.30
C VAL A 207 10.82 4.94 -2.37
N ASN A 208 11.48 5.23 -1.25
CA ASN A 208 12.70 6.02 -1.24
C ASN A 208 13.93 5.12 -1.40
N GLU A 209 15.10 5.73 -1.61
CA GLU A 209 16.35 4.98 -1.86
C GLU A 209 16.72 4.05 -0.68
N GLU A 210 16.52 4.48 0.57
CA GLU A 210 16.80 3.65 1.75
C GLU A 210 15.90 2.41 1.79
N MET A 211 14.61 2.57 1.48
CA MET A 211 13.66 1.45 1.43
C MET A 211 13.96 0.50 0.27
N ARG A 212 14.41 1.02 -0.87
CA ARG A 212 14.87 0.18 -2.00
C ARG A 212 16.08 -0.66 -1.63
N ILE A 213 17.07 -0.06 -1.00
CA ILE A 213 18.25 -0.77 -0.51
C ILE A 213 17.84 -1.84 0.50
N LYS A 214 16.98 -1.49 1.46
CA LYS A 214 16.48 -2.42 2.48
C LYS A 214 15.72 -3.60 1.87
N GLY A 215 14.76 -3.34 0.97
CA GLY A 215 14.00 -4.39 0.30
C GLY A 215 14.90 -5.35 -0.49
N LYS A 216 15.91 -4.81 -1.20
CA LYS A 216 16.91 -5.62 -1.91
C LYS A 216 17.75 -6.48 -0.95
N GLN A 217 18.19 -5.91 0.19
CA GLN A 217 18.94 -6.64 1.22
C GLN A 217 18.11 -7.77 1.85
N LEU A 218 16.79 -7.60 1.94
CA LEU A 218 15.86 -8.60 2.45
C LEU A 218 15.54 -9.70 1.43
N GLY A 219 15.96 -9.52 0.18
CA GLY A 219 15.78 -10.50 -0.90
C GLY A 219 14.50 -10.34 -1.70
N ALA A 220 13.86 -9.15 -1.70
CA ALA A 220 12.76 -8.89 -2.62
C ALA A 220 13.22 -9.00 -4.07
N ASP A 221 12.45 -9.70 -4.91
CA ASP A 221 12.81 -9.96 -6.32
C ASP A 221 12.53 -8.74 -7.21
N ALA A 222 11.52 -7.94 -6.84
CA ALA A 222 11.22 -6.66 -7.48
C ALA A 222 10.67 -5.65 -6.46
N GLN A 223 10.81 -4.37 -6.79
CA GLN A 223 10.24 -3.27 -6.02
C GLN A 223 9.70 -2.22 -6.98
N LEU A 224 8.41 -1.96 -6.89
CA LEU A 224 7.66 -1.07 -7.77
C LEU A 224 6.91 -0.02 -6.95
N THR A 225 6.67 1.13 -7.56
CA THR A 225 5.82 2.18 -6.98
C THR A 225 4.36 1.99 -7.41
N LYS A 226 3.41 2.22 -6.50
CA LYS A 226 1.97 1.97 -6.74
C LYS A 226 1.38 2.60 -8.01
N PRO A 227 1.78 3.80 -8.48
CA PRO A 227 1.28 4.30 -9.77
C PRO A 227 1.75 3.48 -10.99
N GLU A 228 2.75 2.61 -10.83
CA GLU A 228 3.30 1.80 -11.92
C GLU A 228 2.61 0.43 -12.06
N ILE A 229 1.27 0.39 -12.05
CA ILE A 229 0.52 -0.87 -12.07
C ILE A 229 0.72 -1.69 -13.36
N GLY A 230 0.97 -1.03 -14.49
CA GLY A 230 1.33 -1.71 -15.73
C GLY A 230 2.64 -2.50 -15.60
N ASN A 231 3.63 -1.93 -14.92
CA ASN A 231 4.91 -2.59 -14.65
C ASN A 231 4.78 -3.75 -13.67
N LEU A 232 3.74 -3.74 -12.81
CA LEU A 232 3.46 -4.83 -11.88
C LEU A 232 3.14 -6.13 -12.61
N VAL A 233 2.30 -6.08 -13.63
CA VAL A 233 1.92 -7.26 -14.44
C VAL A 233 3.13 -7.81 -15.16
N GLU A 234 3.95 -6.95 -15.79
CA GLU A 234 5.16 -7.36 -16.46
C GLU A 234 6.18 -7.99 -15.49
N ALA A 235 6.32 -7.45 -14.30
CA ALA A 235 7.20 -8.01 -13.27
C ALA A 235 6.74 -9.39 -12.81
N ILE A 236 5.42 -9.59 -12.64
CA ILE A 236 4.84 -10.88 -12.27
C ILE A 236 5.12 -11.91 -13.36
N ASP A 237 4.82 -11.59 -14.63
CA ASP A 237 5.06 -12.48 -15.77
C ASP A 237 6.53 -12.94 -15.80
N ASN A 238 7.46 -11.96 -15.75
CA ASN A 238 8.90 -12.24 -15.78
C ASN A 238 9.42 -13.09 -14.60
N LEU A 239 8.77 -12.98 -13.43
CA LEU A 239 9.21 -13.70 -12.23
C LEU A 239 8.59 -15.10 -12.14
N ILE A 240 7.33 -15.27 -12.56
CA ILE A 240 6.67 -16.58 -12.59
C ILE A 240 7.33 -17.47 -13.64
N ASP A 241 7.57 -16.97 -14.86
CA ASP A 241 8.23 -17.74 -15.93
C ASP A 241 9.60 -18.27 -15.50
N LYS A 242 10.40 -17.45 -14.78
CA LYS A 242 11.71 -17.85 -14.24
C LYS A 242 11.63 -18.83 -13.07
N SER A 243 10.48 -18.96 -12.39
CA SER A 243 10.32 -19.83 -11.24
C SER A 243 9.87 -21.25 -11.62
N ILE A 244 9.44 -21.43 -12.87
CA ILE A 244 8.97 -22.71 -13.43
C ILE A 244 10.14 -23.55 -14.03
N ASP A 245 11.25 -22.85 -14.38
CA ASP A 245 12.52 -23.50 -14.81
C ASP A 245 13.39 -23.85 -13.58
#